data_28ca058f24a26f36dca10109203938ee
#
_entry.id   28ca058f24a26f36dca10109203938ee
#
_cell.length_a   1.000
_cell.length_b   1.000
_cell.length_c   1.000
_cell.angle_alpha   90.00
_cell.angle_beta   90.00
_cell.angle_gamma   90.00
#
_symmetry.space_group_name_H-M   'P 1'
#
loop_
_entity.id
_entity.type
_entity.pdbx_description
1 polymer ?
#
loop_
_entity_poly.entity_id
_entity_poly.type
_entity_poly.pdbx_seq_one_letter_code
_entity_poly.pdbx_strand_id
1 'polypeptide(L)'
;MALTGVLRAGFVQIRVLEMDEALAHYVDRIGLDLVEKADDGRVYLSGYDEFDRHSIVLREADAPGVDFMAFKVAGDADLDAFEKRTTDFGLDVDQVAADEQPGVGRRI
;
A
#
# COMPACT_ATOMS: atom_id res chain seq x y z
N MET A 1 13.20 23.40 -4.69
CA MET A 1 11.82 23.54 -4.24
C MET A 1 11.28 22.18 -3.82
N ALA A 2 10.72 22.10 -2.64
CA ALA A 2 10.15 20.83 -2.17
C ALA A 2 8.93 20.45 -3.02
N LEU A 3 8.81 19.16 -3.30
CA LEU A 3 7.58 18.63 -3.85
C LEU A 3 6.52 18.73 -2.77
N THR A 4 5.40 19.34 -3.14
CA THR A 4 4.27 19.47 -2.24
C THR A 4 3.27 18.34 -2.46
N GLY A 5 2.53 17.99 -1.43
CA GLY A 5 1.45 17.02 -1.50
C GLY A 5 1.82 15.62 -1.03
N VAL A 6 3.04 15.13 -1.25
CA VAL A 6 3.46 13.84 -0.71
C VAL A 6 3.96 14.02 0.72
N LEU A 7 3.30 13.35 1.65
CA LEU A 7 3.67 13.41 3.06
C LEU A 7 4.73 12.37 3.43
N ARG A 8 4.56 11.13 2.97
CA ARG A 8 5.46 10.02 3.29
C ARG A 8 5.12 8.78 2.46
N ALA A 9 6.00 7.78 2.52
CA ALA A 9 5.66 6.45 2.05
C ALA A 9 4.48 5.92 2.89
N GLY A 10 3.47 5.37 2.24
CA GLY A 10 2.29 4.85 2.91
C GLY A 10 2.44 3.37 3.24
N PHE A 11 2.38 2.52 2.22
CA PHE A 11 2.53 1.08 2.39
C PHE A 11 3.05 0.45 1.11
N VAL A 12 3.42 -0.83 1.21
CA VAL A 12 3.85 -1.62 0.06
C VAL A 12 3.02 -2.90 0.00
N GLN A 13 2.58 -3.30 -1.19
CA GLN A 13 1.96 -4.60 -1.40
C GLN A 13 2.95 -5.50 -2.13
N ILE A 14 3.23 -6.65 -1.53
CA ILE A 14 4.20 -7.60 -2.05
C ILE A 14 3.54 -8.97 -2.27
N ARG A 15 4.06 -9.67 -3.28
CA ARG A 15 3.68 -11.05 -3.55
C ARG A 15 4.60 -12.00 -2.82
N VAL A 16 4.02 -13.02 -2.20
CA VAL A 16 4.74 -14.09 -1.51
C VAL A 16 4.32 -15.44 -2.08
N LEU A 17 5.21 -16.41 -2.05
CA LEU A 17 4.93 -17.75 -2.58
C LEU A 17 4.08 -18.58 -1.62
N GLU A 18 4.35 -18.45 -0.32
CA GLU A 18 3.68 -19.20 0.73
C GLU A 18 3.34 -18.27 1.89
N MET A 19 2.05 -18.10 2.15
CA MET A 19 1.59 -17.14 3.15
C MET A 19 2.06 -17.51 4.56
N ASP A 20 2.01 -18.78 4.92
CA ASP A 20 2.40 -19.21 6.27
C ASP A 20 3.89 -18.95 6.55
N GLU A 21 4.76 -19.19 5.57
CA GLU A 21 6.18 -18.88 5.68
C GLU A 21 6.41 -17.37 5.75
N ALA A 22 5.67 -16.60 4.97
CA ALA A 22 5.77 -15.14 4.98
C ALA A 22 5.34 -14.57 6.33
N LEU A 23 4.26 -15.08 6.90
CA LEU A 23 3.80 -14.64 8.23
C LEU A 23 4.79 -15.01 9.33
N ALA A 24 5.38 -16.19 9.27
CA ALA A 24 6.43 -16.57 10.21
C ALA A 24 7.62 -15.60 10.14
N HIS A 25 7.96 -15.16 8.94
CA HIS A 25 9.05 -14.20 8.74
C HIS A 25 8.68 -12.80 9.25
N TYR A 26 7.56 -12.23 8.78
CA TYR A 26 7.22 -10.85 9.07
C TYR A 26 6.63 -10.64 10.47
N VAL A 27 5.86 -11.58 10.97
CA VAL A 27 5.22 -11.46 12.29
C VAL A 27 6.15 -12.00 13.38
N ASP A 28 6.60 -13.25 13.25
CA ASP A 28 7.33 -13.91 14.33
C ASP A 28 8.79 -13.45 14.42
N ARG A 29 9.47 -13.24 13.30
CA ARG A 29 10.89 -12.87 13.29
C ARG A 29 11.11 -11.37 13.26
N ILE A 30 10.43 -10.64 12.38
CA ILE A 30 10.57 -9.19 12.27
C ILE A 30 9.76 -8.48 13.35
N GLY A 31 8.60 -9.03 13.72
CA GLY A 31 7.79 -8.47 14.80
C GLY A 31 6.71 -7.51 14.36
N LEU A 32 6.26 -7.58 13.09
CA LEU A 32 5.11 -6.79 12.65
C LEU A 32 3.82 -7.33 13.25
N ASP A 33 2.86 -6.45 13.47
CA ASP A 33 1.56 -6.82 13.99
C ASP A 33 0.61 -7.21 12.87
N LEU A 34 -0.11 -8.31 13.06
CA LEU A 34 -1.15 -8.73 12.13
C LEU A 34 -2.40 -7.88 12.37
N VAL A 35 -2.82 -7.13 11.36
CA VAL A 35 -3.98 -6.25 11.42
C VAL A 35 -5.25 -6.97 10.97
N GLU A 36 -5.19 -7.63 9.81
CA GLU A 36 -6.36 -8.29 9.24
C GLU A 36 -5.94 -9.35 8.23
N LYS A 37 -6.71 -10.44 8.19
CA LYS A 37 -6.71 -11.40 7.08
C LYS A 37 -8.00 -11.18 6.32
N ALA A 38 -7.91 -10.64 5.11
CA ALA A 38 -9.08 -10.32 4.31
C ALA A 38 -9.65 -11.57 3.61
N ASP A 39 -10.93 -11.51 3.25
CA ASP A 39 -11.61 -12.61 2.57
C ASP A 39 -11.02 -12.94 1.20
N ASP A 40 -10.39 -11.97 0.56
CA ASP A 40 -9.71 -12.15 -0.73
C ASP A 40 -8.30 -12.78 -0.62
N GLY A 41 -7.88 -13.12 0.60
CA GLY A 41 -6.60 -13.74 0.88
C GLY A 41 -5.47 -12.77 1.19
N ARG A 42 -5.64 -11.47 0.97
CA ARG A 42 -4.63 -10.48 1.35
C ARG A 42 -4.50 -10.39 2.86
N VAL A 43 -3.27 -10.23 3.35
CA VAL A 43 -2.97 -10.08 4.77
C VAL A 43 -2.31 -8.74 5.01
N TYR A 44 -2.83 -8.01 5.99
CA TYR A 44 -2.41 -6.65 6.32
C TYR A 44 -1.61 -6.65 7.61
N LEU A 45 -0.40 -6.09 7.55
CA LEU A 45 0.52 -6.01 8.69
C LEU A 45 0.88 -4.55 8.98
N SER A 46 1.12 -4.23 10.25
CA SER A 46 1.55 -2.88 10.63
C SER A 46 2.84 -2.91 11.45
N GLY A 47 3.66 -1.87 11.28
CA GLY A 47 4.81 -1.64 12.13
C GLY A 47 4.38 -1.18 13.53
N TYR A 48 5.27 -1.32 14.49
CA TYR A 48 5.02 -0.96 15.88
C TYR A 48 4.57 0.50 16.05
N ASP A 49 5.17 1.41 15.29
CA ASP A 49 4.92 2.84 15.35
C ASP A 49 4.09 3.36 14.16
N GLU A 50 3.39 2.47 13.44
CA GLU A 50 2.59 2.87 12.27
C GLU A 50 1.40 3.70 12.71
N PHE A 51 1.29 4.90 12.13
CA PHE A 51 0.15 5.79 12.33
C PHE A 51 -1.07 5.36 11.53
N ASP A 52 -0.87 4.91 10.30
CA ASP A 52 -1.94 4.42 9.45
C ASP A 52 -2.29 2.96 9.80
N ARG A 53 -3.33 2.43 9.15
CA ARG A 53 -3.86 1.12 9.48
C ARG A 53 -2.85 0.00 9.25
N HIS A 54 -2.08 0.06 8.17
CA HIS A 54 -1.12 -0.99 7.82
C HIS A 54 0.09 -0.43 7.07
N SER A 55 1.19 -1.16 7.13
CA SER A 55 2.45 -0.82 6.50
C SER A 55 2.78 -1.72 5.32
N ILE A 56 2.41 -2.99 5.41
CA ILE A 56 2.69 -4.02 4.40
C ILE A 56 1.44 -4.83 4.15
N VAL A 57 1.18 -5.10 2.87
CA VAL A 57 0.14 -6.03 2.45
C VAL A 57 0.80 -7.21 1.76
N LEU A 58 0.46 -8.42 2.20
CA LEU A 58 0.96 -9.66 1.60
C LEU A 58 -0.14 -10.27 0.72
N ARG A 59 0.24 -10.68 -0.47
CA ARG A 59 -0.62 -11.41 -1.40
C ARG A 59 0.10 -12.66 -1.88
N GLU A 60 -0.53 -13.83 -1.74
CA GLU A 60 0.04 -15.07 -2.25
C GLU A 60 -0.07 -15.14 -3.77
N ALA A 61 0.99 -15.54 -4.44
CA ALA A 61 1.03 -15.62 -5.89
C ALA A 61 2.09 -16.63 -6.36
N ASP A 62 2.09 -16.92 -7.66
CA ASP A 62 3.01 -17.90 -8.27
C ASP A 62 4.46 -17.42 -8.31
N ALA A 63 4.67 -16.12 -8.24
CA ALA A 63 6.01 -15.53 -8.28
C ALA A 63 6.11 -14.41 -7.25
N PRO A 64 7.27 -14.31 -6.54
CA PRO A 64 7.47 -13.23 -5.59
C PRO A 64 7.71 -11.91 -6.31
N GLY A 65 7.46 -10.81 -5.63
CA GLY A 65 7.72 -9.49 -6.18
C GLY A 65 6.93 -8.40 -5.48
N VAL A 66 6.99 -7.21 -6.04
CA VAL A 66 6.26 -6.04 -5.55
C VAL A 66 5.11 -5.76 -6.50
N ASP A 67 3.90 -5.67 -5.97
CA ASP A 67 2.75 -5.24 -6.76
C ASP A 67 2.79 -3.71 -6.96
N PHE A 68 2.92 -2.98 -5.88
CA PHE A 68 3.04 -1.52 -5.91
C PHE A 68 3.55 -0.97 -4.58
N MET A 69 4.02 0.26 -4.63
CA MET A 69 4.33 1.08 -3.46
C MET A 69 3.36 2.24 -3.42
N ALA A 70 2.78 2.52 -2.28
CA ALA A 70 1.84 3.62 -2.10
C ALA A 70 2.51 4.77 -1.33
N PHE A 71 2.15 5.98 -1.71
CA PHE A 71 2.59 7.20 -1.02
C PHE A 71 1.36 7.93 -0.50
N LYS A 72 1.48 8.48 0.69
CA LYS A 72 0.43 9.24 1.31
C LYS A 72 0.51 10.70 0.90
N VAL A 73 -0.62 11.27 0.50
CA VAL A 73 -0.74 12.70 0.18
C VAL A 73 -1.60 13.41 1.23
N ALA A 74 -1.56 14.73 1.23
CA ALA A 74 -2.26 15.53 2.23
C ALA A 74 -3.78 15.50 2.04
N GLY A 75 -4.28 15.43 0.80
CA GLY A 75 -5.72 15.42 0.52
C GLY A 75 -6.04 15.18 -0.94
N ASP A 76 -7.34 15.20 -1.26
CA ASP A 76 -7.83 14.94 -2.62
C ASP A 76 -7.31 15.94 -3.66
N ALA A 77 -7.13 17.20 -3.27
CA ALA A 77 -6.57 18.20 -4.18
C ALA A 77 -5.16 17.83 -4.65
N ASP A 78 -4.37 17.19 -3.80
CA ASP A 78 -3.04 16.72 -4.16
C ASP A 78 -3.11 15.53 -5.11
N LEU A 79 -4.05 14.60 -4.91
CA LEU A 79 -4.28 13.51 -5.85
C LEU A 79 -4.63 14.05 -7.23
N ASP A 80 -5.55 15.01 -7.30
CA ASP A 80 -5.96 15.62 -8.57
C ASP A 80 -4.79 16.32 -9.26
N ALA A 81 -3.94 17.00 -8.50
CA ALA A 81 -2.75 17.66 -9.03
C ALA A 81 -1.73 16.65 -9.56
N PHE A 82 -1.52 15.54 -8.87
CA PHE A 82 -0.63 14.47 -9.32
C PHE A 82 -1.18 13.75 -10.55
N GLU A 83 -2.48 13.49 -10.60
CA GLU A 83 -3.13 12.91 -11.77
C GLU A 83 -2.89 13.79 -13.00
N LYS A 84 -3.17 15.07 -12.89
CA LYS A 84 -2.97 16.04 -13.98
C LYS A 84 -1.51 16.06 -14.44
N ARG A 85 -0.58 16.15 -13.50
CA ARG A 85 0.86 16.18 -13.82
C ARG A 85 1.32 14.91 -14.52
N THR A 86 0.86 13.76 -14.06
CA THR A 86 1.21 12.47 -14.63
C THR A 86 0.65 12.31 -16.03
N THR A 87 -0.61 12.71 -16.22
CA THR A 87 -1.27 12.68 -17.52
C THR A 87 -0.60 13.66 -18.51
N ASP A 88 -0.28 14.87 -18.06
CA ASP A 88 0.41 15.87 -18.88
C ASP A 88 1.80 15.39 -19.30
N PHE A 89 2.46 14.59 -18.48
CA PHE A 89 3.75 13.98 -18.80
C PHE A 89 3.64 12.87 -19.84
N GLY A 90 2.45 12.32 -20.06
CA GLY A 90 2.20 11.28 -21.06
C GLY A 90 2.04 9.87 -20.51
N LEU A 91 1.85 9.73 -19.21
CA LEU A 91 1.63 8.44 -18.56
C LEU A 91 0.15 8.23 -18.29
N ASP A 92 -0.27 6.97 -18.33
CA ASP A 92 -1.63 6.59 -17.96
C ASP A 92 -1.82 6.62 -16.46
N VAL A 93 -3.02 7.02 -16.03
CA VAL A 93 -3.40 7.06 -14.61
C VAL A 93 -4.71 6.30 -14.43
N ASP A 94 -4.70 5.36 -13.49
CA ASP A 94 -5.91 4.66 -13.06
C ASP A 94 -6.41 5.25 -11.75
N GLN A 95 -7.72 5.43 -11.63
CA GLN A 95 -8.34 5.87 -10.39
C GLN A 95 -8.90 4.67 -9.65
N VAL A 96 -8.61 4.59 -8.33
CA VAL A 96 -9.11 3.54 -7.46
C VAL A 96 -9.97 4.18 -6.39
N ALA A 97 -11.21 3.70 -6.25
CA ALA A 97 -12.16 4.22 -5.28
C ALA A 97 -11.70 3.98 -3.84
N ALA A 98 -12.20 4.82 -2.94
CA ALA A 98 -11.98 4.62 -1.52
C ALA A 98 -12.51 3.24 -1.07
N ASP A 99 -11.81 2.64 -0.10
CA ASP A 99 -12.17 1.35 0.49
C ASP A 99 -12.13 0.13 -0.46
N GLU A 100 -11.50 0.26 -1.62
CA GLU A 100 -11.15 -0.94 -2.40
C GLU A 100 -10.22 -1.85 -1.57
N GLN A 101 -9.33 -1.25 -0.80
CA GLN A 101 -8.62 -1.94 0.29
C GLN A 101 -9.08 -1.36 1.62
N PRO A 102 -9.23 -2.21 2.67
CA PRO A 102 -9.69 -1.74 3.98
C PRO A 102 -8.85 -0.59 4.53
N GLY A 103 -9.49 0.50 4.91
CA GLY A 103 -8.83 1.65 5.50
C GLY A 103 -8.02 2.51 4.56
N VAL A 104 -8.09 2.27 3.26
CA VAL A 104 -7.37 3.05 2.25
C VAL A 104 -8.37 3.95 1.51
N GLY A 105 -8.07 5.24 1.44
CA GLY A 105 -8.89 6.19 0.72
C GLY A 105 -8.72 6.08 -0.80
N ARG A 106 -9.24 7.09 -1.52
CA ARG A 106 -9.10 7.18 -2.96
C ARG A 106 -7.63 7.22 -3.36
N ARG A 107 -7.28 6.51 -4.44
CA ARG A 107 -5.92 6.43 -4.98
C ARG A 107 -5.91 6.74 -6.48
N ILE A 108 -4.76 7.07 -6.99
CA ILE A 108 -4.47 7.10 -8.43
C ILE A 108 -3.26 6.24 -8.73
#